data_ba224c6430a4c2952f610feacce9bb42
#
_entry.id   ba224c6430a4c2952f610feacce9bb42
#
_cell.length_a   1.000
_cell.length_b   1.000
_cell.length_c   1.000
_cell.angle_alpha   90.00
_cell.angle_beta   90.00
_cell.angle_gamma   90.00
#
_symmetry.space_group_name_H-M   'P 1'
#
loop_
_entity.id
_entity.type
_entity.pdbx_description
1 polymer ?
#
loop_
_entity_poly.entity_id
_entity_poly.type
_entity_poly.pdbx_seq_one_letter_code
_entity_poly.pdbx_strand_id
1 'polypeptide(L)'
;MPSCLTGVPMAPYRGRFAPSPTGPLHFGSLVAAVGSYLDARSHGGEWLLRIEDIDAPRTVPGSADGILRTLEAFGFEWDGEVVRQSDRLDRYHAALVGLQLDGLAYPCACS
;
A
#
# COMPACT_ATOMS: atom_id res chain seq x y z
N MET A 1 -5.17 2.52 45.56
CA MET A 1 -4.49 3.44 44.62
C MET A 1 -4.97 3.14 43.23
N PRO A 2 -5.85 3.93 42.65
CA PRO A 2 -6.17 3.74 41.25
C PRO A 2 -4.99 4.24 40.41
N SER A 3 -4.28 3.35 39.81
CA SER A 3 -3.34 3.72 38.75
C SER A 3 -4.15 4.13 37.54
N CYS A 4 -4.36 5.41 37.36
CA CYS A 4 -4.83 5.98 36.12
C CYS A 4 -3.71 5.87 35.09
N LEU A 5 -3.50 4.67 34.58
CA LEU A 5 -2.92 4.48 33.26
C LEU A 5 -4.04 4.77 32.27
N THR A 6 -4.29 6.04 32.04
CA THR A 6 -5.01 6.47 30.84
C THR A 6 -4.10 6.09 29.69
N GLY A 7 -4.25 4.84 29.24
CA GLY A 7 -3.59 4.40 28.04
C GLY A 7 -3.98 5.32 26.91
N VAL A 8 -3.00 6.02 26.32
CA VAL A 8 -3.21 6.70 25.04
C VAL A 8 -3.82 5.64 24.11
N PRO A 9 -5.01 5.86 23.54
CA PRO A 9 -5.58 4.88 22.63
C PRO A 9 -4.59 4.66 21.49
N MET A 10 -4.04 3.45 21.42
CA MET A 10 -3.15 3.09 20.33
C MET A 10 -3.95 3.18 19.03
N ALA A 11 -3.38 3.84 18.03
CA ALA A 11 -3.96 3.87 16.71
C ALA A 11 -4.21 2.44 16.22
N PRO A 12 -5.35 2.16 15.54
CA PRO A 12 -5.63 0.83 15.02
C PRO A 12 -4.51 0.38 14.09
N TYR A 13 -4.15 -0.91 14.17
CA TYR A 13 -3.15 -1.48 13.30
C TYR A 13 -3.63 -1.46 11.85
N ARG A 14 -2.78 -1.01 10.94
CA ARG A 14 -3.03 -1.02 9.50
C ARG A 14 -1.88 -1.67 8.78
N GLY A 15 -2.15 -2.86 8.24
CA GLY A 15 -1.27 -3.50 7.27
C GLY A 15 -1.63 -3.07 5.86
N ARG A 16 -0.71 -3.27 4.93
CA ARG A 16 -0.99 -3.01 3.51
C ARG A 16 -0.22 -3.97 2.63
N PHE A 17 -0.78 -4.21 1.45
CA PHE A 17 -0.13 -4.87 0.35
C PHE A 17 -0.17 -3.95 -0.88
N ALA A 18 0.97 -3.71 -1.50
CA ALA A 18 1.10 -2.68 -2.52
C ALA A 18 1.80 -3.22 -3.77
N PRO A 19 1.16 -4.13 -4.52
CA PRO A 19 1.76 -4.73 -5.71
C PRO A 19 1.79 -3.76 -6.89
N SER A 20 2.87 -3.86 -7.70
CA SER A 20 2.95 -3.21 -9.00
C SER A 20 2.30 -4.11 -10.07
N PRO A 21 1.44 -3.57 -10.95
CA PRO A 21 0.71 -4.37 -11.94
C PRO A 21 1.59 -4.64 -13.18
N THR A 22 2.67 -5.36 -12.99
CA THR A 22 3.67 -5.69 -14.02
C THR A 22 3.50 -7.10 -14.58
N GLY A 23 2.44 -7.77 -14.23
CA GLY A 23 2.09 -9.13 -14.60
C GLY A 23 1.38 -9.86 -13.47
N PRO A 24 1.19 -11.18 -13.57
CA PRO A 24 0.61 -11.98 -12.50
C PRO A 24 1.43 -11.92 -11.22
N LEU A 25 0.78 -12.09 -10.07
CA LEU A 25 1.49 -12.28 -8.81
C LEU A 25 2.33 -13.55 -8.88
N HIS A 26 3.60 -13.46 -8.49
CA HIS A 26 4.45 -14.62 -8.29
C HIS A 26 4.36 -15.11 -6.84
N PHE A 27 4.97 -16.28 -6.58
CA PHE A 27 4.92 -16.90 -5.26
C PHE A 27 5.43 -15.97 -4.15
N GLY A 28 6.51 -15.24 -4.38
CA GLY A 28 7.05 -14.29 -3.39
C GLY A 28 6.08 -13.16 -3.05
N SER A 29 5.32 -12.66 -4.03
CA SER A 29 4.28 -11.66 -3.80
C SER A 29 3.14 -12.21 -2.96
N LEU A 30 2.74 -13.47 -3.22
CA LEU A 30 1.72 -14.14 -2.41
C LEU A 30 2.18 -14.37 -0.98
N VAL A 31 3.45 -14.72 -0.76
CA VAL A 31 4.03 -14.83 0.58
C VAL A 31 3.95 -13.49 1.33
N ALA A 32 4.30 -12.40 0.67
CA ALA A 32 4.19 -11.06 1.26
C ALA A 32 2.73 -10.68 1.57
N ALA A 33 1.81 -11.01 0.67
CA ALA A 33 0.38 -10.80 0.89
C ALA A 33 -0.11 -11.59 2.11
N VAL A 34 0.20 -12.88 2.20
CA VAL A 34 -0.18 -13.74 3.34
C VAL A 34 0.40 -13.21 4.64
N GLY A 35 1.70 -12.91 4.67
CA GLY A 35 2.37 -12.42 5.88
C GLY A 35 1.75 -11.12 6.39
N SER A 36 1.59 -10.12 5.53
CA SER A 36 0.99 -8.85 5.91
C SER A 36 -0.49 -8.97 6.29
N TYR A 37 -1.24 -9.84 5.62
CA TYR A 37 -2.64 -10.11 5.93
C TYR A 37 -2.82 -10.73 7.31
N LEU A 38 -2.10 -11.82 7.59
CA LEU A 38 -2.18 -12.51 8.87
C LEU A 38 -1.72 -11.62 10.02
N ASP A 39 -0.69 -10.83 9.81
CA ASP A 39 -0.21 -9.87 10.81
C ASP A 39 -1.29 -8.82 11.13
N ALA A 40 -1.90 -8.22 10.11
CA ALA A 40 -3.00 -7.27 10.30
C ALA A 40 -4.18 -7.92 11.03
N ARG A 41 -4.59 -9.11 10.64
CA ARG A 41 -5.73 -9.81 11.27
C ARG A 41 -5.43 -10.26 12.70
N SER A 42 -4.20 -10.66 12.99
CA SER A 42 -3.79 -11.04 14.35
C SER A 42 -3.87 -9.88 15.33
N HIS A 43 -3.72 -8.65 14.84
CA HIS A 43 -3.87 -7.43 15.64
C HIS A 43 -5.31 -6.87 15.63
N GLY A 44 -6.27 -7.59 15.03
CA GLY A 44 -7.63 -7.07 14.86
C GLY A 44 -7.69 -5.81 13.99
N GLY A 45 -6.70 -5.61 13.12
CA GLY A 45 -6.51 -4.41 12.33
C GLY A 45 -7.06 -4.51 10.91
N GLU A 46 -6.84 -3.44 10.16
CA GLU A 46 -7.20 -3.35 8.75
C GLU A 46 -6.06 -3.83 7.85
N TRP A 47 -6.41 -4.41 6.71
CA TRP A 47 -5.46 -4.73 5.65
C TRP A 47 -5.90 -4.05 4.36
N LEU A 48 -5.06 -3.15 3.85
CA LEU A 48 -5.35 -2.25 2.76
C LEU A 48 -4.60 -2.65 1.49
N LEU A 49 -5.22 -2.43 0.33
CA LEU A 49 -4.60 -2.65 -0.97
C LEU A 49 -4.29 -1.35 -1.69
N ARG A 50 -3.09 -1.28 -2.26
CA ARG A 50 -2.69 -0.19 -3.16
C ARG A 50 -2.02 -0.77 -4.39
N ILE A 51 -2.54 -0.44 -5.56
CA ILE A 51 -1.91 -0.76 -6.84
C ILE A 51 -0.91 0.34 -7.18
N GLU A 52 0.35 -0.04 -7.33
CA GLU A 52 1.45 0.88 -7.64
C GLU A 52 1.69 0.91 -9.15
N ASP A 53 0.88 1.68 -9.86
CA ASP A 53 0.76 1.70 -11.32
C ASP A 53 1.33 2.98 -11.97
N ILE A 54 2.30 3.64 -11.33
CA ILE A 54 2.92 4.85 -11.90
C ILE A 54 4.08 4.57 -12.85
N ASP A 55 4.61 3.36 -12.86
CA ASP A 55 5.65 2.93 -13.80
C ASP A 55 4.98 2.48 -15.11
N ALA A 56 4.59 3.43 -15.93
CA ALA A 56 3.84 3.18 -17.16
C ALA A 56 4.53 2.18 -18.11
N PRO A 57 5.87 2.22 -18.34
CA PRO A 57 6.55 1.26 -19.22
C PRO A 57 6.43 -0.20 -18.76
N ARG A 58 6.31 -0.45 -17.45
CA ARG A 58 6.22 -1.81 -16.89
C ARG A 58 4.79 -2.24 -16.59
N THR A 59 3.85 -1.33 -16.61
CA THR A 59 2.45 -1.66 -16.34
C THR A 59 1.87 -2.47 -17.49
N VAL A 60 1.34 -3.66 -17.15
CA VAL A 60 0.68 -4.55 -18.11
C VAL A 60 -0.82 -4.33 -18.06
N PRO A 61 -1.48 -4.03 -19.20
CA PRO A 61 -2.94 -3.88 -19.24
C PRO A 61 -3.65 -5.12 -18.67
N GLY A 62 -4.63 -4.90 -17.80
CA GLY A 62 -5.40 -5.97 -17.15
C GLY A 62 -4.70 -6.65 -15.96
N SER A 63 -3.42 -6.38 -15.72
CA SER A 63 -2.67 -6.98 -14.60
C SER A 63 -3.26 -6.58 -13.24
N ALA A 64 -3.63 -5.33 -13.04
CA ALA A 64 -4.21 -4.87 -11.79
C ALA A 64 -5.48 -5.66 -11.42
N ASP A 65 -6.40 -5.81 -12.37
CA ASP A 65 -7.62 -6.60 -12.15
C ASP A 65 -7.32 -8.09 -11.98
N GLY A 66 -6.31 -8.60 -12.67
CA GLY A 66 -5.81 -9.97 -12.49
C GLY A 66 -5.29 -10.23 -11.09
N ILE A 67 -4.53 -9.28 -10.52
CA ILE A 67 -4.03 -9.33 -9.15
C ILE A 67 -5.19 -9.38 -8.16
N LEU A 68 -6.18 -8.50 -8.31
CA LEU A 68 -7.34 -8.47 -7.41
C LEU A 68 -8.12 -9.78 -7.47
N ARG A 69 -8.39 -10.31 -8.66
CA ARG A 69 -9.05 -11.63 -8.81
C ARG A 69 -8.25 -12.78 -8.19
N THR A 70 -6.93 -12.74 -8.31
CA THR A 70 -6.06 -13.73 -7.68
C THR A 70 -6.18 -13.68 -6.17
N LEU A 71 -6.11 -12.49 -5.58
CA LEU A 71 -6.26 -12.32 -4.13
C LEU A 71 -7.62 -12.79 -3.64
N GLU A 72 -8.70 -12.47 -4.34
CA GLU A 72 -10.05 -12.95 -4.03
C GLU A 72 -10.14 -14.47 -4.09
N ALA A 73 -9.55 -15.09 -5.13
CA ALA A 73 -9.53 -16.54 -5.28
C ALA A 73 -8.79 -17.25 -4.15
N PHE A 74 -7.77 -16.63 -3.56
CA PHE A 74 -7.07 -17.11 -2.38
C PHE A 74 -7.79 -16.82 -1.07
N GLY A 75 -8.91 -16.11 -1.09
CA GLY A 75 -9.71 -15.81 0.09
C GLY A 75 -9.29 -14.57 0.87
N PHE A 76 -8.46 -13.71 0.29
CA PHE A 76 -8.13 -12.43 0.93
C PHE A 76 -9.33 -11.49 0.90
N GLU A 77 -9.57 -10.84 2.02
CA GLU A 77 -10.58 -9.80 2.19
C GLU A 77 -9.89 -8.52 2.66
N TRP A 78 -9.83 -7.52 1.79
CA TRP A 78 -9.26 -6.22 2.14
C TRP A 78 -10.31 -5.25 2.64
N ASP A 79 -9.86 -4.28 3.40
CA ASP A 79 -10.69 -3.24 3.97
C ASP A 79 -10.66 -1.98 3.09
N GLY A 80 -11.79 -1.32 2.96
CA GLY A 80 -11.89 -0.10 2.18
C GLY A 80 -11.73 -0.28 0.67
N GLU A 81 -11.49 0.81 0.00
CA GLU A 81 -11.31 0.84 -1.45
C GLU A 81 -9.86 0.56 -1.84
N VAL A 82 -9.69 -0.08 -2.99
CA VAL A 82 -8.36 -0.25 -3.59
C VAL A 82 -7.84 1.10 -4.09
N VAL A 83 -6.72 1.53 -3.54
CA VAL A 83 -6.06 2.77 -3.95
C VAL A 83 -5.17 2.49 -5.16
N ARG A 84 -5.24 3.36 -6.17
CA ARG A 84 -4.31 3.37 -7.31
C ARG A 84 -3.41 4.59 -7.21
N GLN A 85 -2.11 4.42 -7.37
CA GLN A 85 -1.17 5.56 -7.33
C GLN A 85 -1.42 6.54 -8.48
N SER A 86 -1.78 6.03 -9.67
CA SER A 86 -2.10 6.87 -10.83
C SER A 86 -3.22 7.87 -10.57
N ASP A 87 -4.15 7.56 -9.68
CA ASP A 87 -5.25 8.46 -9.30
C ASP A 87 -4.82 9.54 -8.29
N ARG A 88 -3.57 9.53 -7.83
CA ARG A 88 -3.07 10.39 -6.76
C ARG A 88 -1.85 11.23 -7.15
N LEU A 89 -1.56 11.34 -8.42
CA LEU A 89 -0.38 12.06 -8.91
C LEU A 89 -0.33 13.51 -8.44
N ASP A 90 -1.48 14.19 -8.40
CA ASP A 90 -1.56 15.57 -7.92
C ASP A 90 -1.13 15.70 -6.46
N ARG A 91 -1.50 14.73 -5.62
CA ARG A 91 -1.11 14.70 -4.21
C ARG A 91 0.39 14.47 -4.06
N TYR A 92 0.97 13.59 -4.85
CA TYR A 92 2.40 13.32 -4.84
C TYR A 92 3.19 14.54 -5.33
N HIS A 93 2.70 15.19 -6.37
CA HIS A 93 3.30 16.42 -6.86
C HIS A 93 3.28 17.53 -5.80
N ALA A 94 2.14 17.76 -5.16
CA ALA A 94 2.00 18.74 -4.10
C ALA A 94 2.97 18.46 -2.92
N ALA A 95 3.10 17.21 -2.52
CA ALA A 95 4.04 16.80 -1.46
C ALA A 95 5.49 17.04 -1.88
N LEU A 96 5.85 16.72 -3.12
CA LEU A 96 7.19 16.97 -3.65
C LEU A 96 7.53 18.47 -3.66
N VAL A 97 6.61 19.31 -4.12
CA VAL A 97 6.79 20.77 -4.10
C VAL A 97 7.00 21.26 -2.66
N GLY A 98 6.21 20.78 -1.71
CA GLY A 98 6.40 21.11 -0.29
C GLY A 98 7.80 20.76 0.21
N LEU A 99 8.28 19.55 -0.09
CA LEU A 99 9.62 19.10 0.29
C LEU A 99 10.72 19.95 -0.37
N GLN A 100 10.53 20.35 -1.61
CA GLN A 100 11.50 21.24 -2.31
C GLN A 100 11.53 22.62 -1.67
N LEU A 101 10.38 23.18 -1.33
CA LEU A 101 10.30 24.49 -0.64
C LEU A 101 10.97 24.45 0.73
N ASP A 102 10.87 23.33 1.44
CA ASP A 102 11.52 23.13 2.73
C ASP A 102 13.02 22.76 2.61
N GLY A 103 13.56 22.65 1.40
CA GLY A 103 14.95 22.27 1.15
C GLY A 103 15.27 20.80 1.44
N LEU A 104 14.26 19.94 1.56
CA LEU A 104 14.40 18.52 1.87
C LEU A 104 14.46 17.63 0.62
N ALA A 105 14.15 18.16 -0.54
CA ALA A 105 14.23 17.48 -1.83
C ALA A 105 14.85 18.39 -2.87
N TYR A 106 15.65 17.81 -3.76
CA TYR A 106 16.29 18.53 -4.87
C TYR A 106 16.38 17.64 -6.11
N PRO A 107 16.41 18.24 -7.32
CA PRO A 107 16.61 17.49 -8.54
C PRO A 107 17.99 16.81 -8.57
N CYS A 108 18.04 15.56 -9.02
CA CYS A 108 19.27 14.80 -9.20
C CYS A 108 19.35 14.25 -10.62
N ALA A 109 20.49 14.48 -11.28
CA ALA A 109 20.77 13.95 -12.61
C ALA A 109 21.77 12.77 -12.59
N CYS A 110 22.02 12.17 -11.44
CA CYS A 110 22.88 11.01 -11.32
C CYS A 110 22.25 9.79 -11.99
N SER A 111 23.05 9.05 -12.76
CA SER A 111 22.65 7.78 -13.37
C SER A 111 23.02 6.60 -12.47
#